data_cd3421514d934d8387e82e591afe27c2
#
_entry.id   cd3421514d934d8387e82e591afe27c2
#
_cell.length_a   1.000
_cell.length_b   1.000
_cell.length_c   1.000
_cell.angle_alpha   90.00
_cell.angle_beta   90.00
_cell.angle_gamma   90.00
#
_symmetry.space_group_name_H-M   'P 1'
#
loop_
_entity.id
_entity.type
_entity.pdbx_description
1 polymer ?
#
loop_
_entity_poly.entity_id
_entity_poly.type
_entity_poly.pdbx_seq_one_letter_code
_entity_poly.pdbx_strand_id
1 'polypeptide(L)'
;MTQQLTSKSAVQCGHAPLELDRPEITRTVTTRSTVTRVCEVFTDLNLRVPSTLSTPEVFEAVEGVLDLCKLTGDATAKVKQWSFMAAGQKGWLECKGTLKNGSPYTITLMADEPITADDVEKGLSRVIPRTELAKLADNSQLVVVFKTSVDACCEEGPVVVFPELTLMVKLHLIEIEERFEAQTLSTFPAKGVVDTPTMTITFEHGEETAGIVQFHKDLSLASGNHYGMALGMHELPSPQIHRFVFKHALVYLKYAWTSKQLLGAVTYFDEDNNLLQRLVYPADDFVGIWLEYIPPLGKTVSSMVVEVRDWSFFDNFTMRYYG
;
A
#
# COMPACT_ATOMS: atom_id res chain seq x y z
N MET A 1 -40.56 59.77 12.34
CA MET A 1 -40.79 58.42 11.80
C MET A 1 -39.68 57.51 12.29
N THR A 2 -40.01 56.75 13.32
CA THR A 2 -39.06 55.85 14.03
C THR A 2 -39.24 54.46 13.44
N GLN A 3 -38.21 53.98 12.71
CA GLN A 3 -38.19 52.57 12.27
C GLN A 3 -37.53 51.71 13.36
N GLN A 4 -38.33 50.81 13.92
CA GLN A 4 -37.84 49.71 14.74
C GLN A 4 -37.15 48.70 13.83
N LEU A 5 -35.86 48.47 14.04
CA LEU A 5 -35.12 47.34 13.49
C LEU A 5 -35.28 46.16 14.47
N THR A 6 -35.99 45.14 14.04
CA THR A 6 -36.08 43.84 14.72
C THR A 6 -34.71 43.16 14.74
N SER A 7 -34.22 42.88 15.91
CA SER A 7 -33.00 42.08 16.14
C SER A 7 -33.23 40.67 15.64
N LYS A 8 -32.43 40.23 14.65
CA LYS A 8 -32.30 38.79 14.33
C LYS A 8 -31.46 38.14 15.41
N SER A 9 -32.00 37.08 15.95
CA SER A 9 -31.42 36.23 16.98
C SER A 9 -29.98 35.87 16.63
N ALA A 10 -29.07 36.17 17.54
CA ALA A 10 -27.72 35.59 17.53
C ALA A 10 -27.84 34.07 17.65
N VAL A 11 -27.17 33.36 16.75
CA VAL A 11 -26.94 31.92 16.89
C VAL A 11 -26.11 31.75 18.16
N GLN A 12 -26.73 31.23 19.22
CA GLN A 12 -26.02 30.87 20.44
C GLN A 12 -25.17 29.64 20.12
N CYS A 13 -23.87 29.87 19.88
CA CYS A 13 -22.88 28.78 19.96
C CYS A 13 -22.90 28.30 21.40
N GLY A 14 -23.36 27.06 21.62
CA GLY A 14 -23.40 26.45 22.95
C GLY A 14 -22.00 26.43 23.56
N HIS A 15 -21.78 27.30 24.52
CA HIS A 15 -20.57 27.30 25.31
C HIS A 15 -20.64 26.15 26.31
N ALA A 16 -19.83 25.12 26.14
CA ALA A 16 -19.40 24.35 27.29
C ALA A 16 -18.50 25.28 28.14
N PRO A 17 -18.78 25.46 29.45
CA PRO A 17 -17.97 26.34 30.26
C PRO A 17 -16.56 25.75 30.39
N LEU A 18 -15.58 26.40 29.78
CA LEU A 18 -14.19 26.25 30.13
C LEU A 18 -14.02 26.84 31.53
N GLU A 19 -13.93 25.99 32.57
CA GLU A 19 -13.39 26.43 33.86
C GLU A 19 -11.91 26.76 33.69
N LEU A 20 -11.66 27.99 33.31
CA LEU A 20 -10.35 28.62 33.39
C LEU A 20 -10.31 29.46 34.64
N ASP A 21 -9.31 29.24 35.50
CA ASP A 21 -8.98 30.17 36.58
C ASP A 21 -8.94 31.60 36.02
N ARG A 22 -9.92 32.43 36.43
CA ARG A 22 -10.10 33.81 35.95
C ARG A 22 -9.22 34.77 36.69
N PRO A 23 -8.48 35.63 35.98
CA PRO A 23 -8.39 37.02 36.41
C PRO A 23 -9.60 37.80 35.86
N GLU A 24 -10.35 38.44 36.74
CA GLU A 24 -11.43 39.36 36.35
C GLU A 24 -10.85 40.51 35.52
N ILE A 25 -11.22 40.59 34.25
CA ILE A 25 -10.97 41.74 33.42
C ILE A 25 -12.32 42.34 33.03
N THR A 26 -12.74 43.34 33.74
CA THR A 26 -13.90 44.16 33.36
C THR A 26 -13.51 45.08 32.21
N ARG A 27 -13.92 44.79 31.01
CA ARG A 27 -13.85 45.69 29.86
C ARG A 27 -15.24 46.00 29.34
N THR A 28 -15.57 47.25 29.33
CA THR A 28 -16.77 47.78 28.68
C THR A 28 -16.61 47.68 27.17
N VAL A 29 -17.37 46.83 26.52
CA VAL A 29 -17.39 46.64 25.06
C VAL A 29 -18.49 47.54 24.48
N THR A 30 -18.07 48.54 23.70
CA THR A 30 -19.00 49.32 22.87
C THR A 30 -19.24 48.57 21.57
N THR A 31 -20.45 48.03 21.40
CA THR A 31 -20.88 47.25 20.26
C THR A 31 -20.85 48.05 18.96
N ARG A 32 -20.02 47.64 18.00
CA ARG A 32 -20.25 47.84 16.57
C ARG A 32 -20.19 46.48 15.88
N SER A 33 -21.30 46.16 15.26
CA SER A 33 -21.59 44.86 14.68
C SER A 33 -20.77 44.55 13.40
N THR A 34 -20.13 43.40 13.42
CA THR A 34 -20.04 42.44 12.30
C THR A 34 -19.42 41.17 12.85
N VAL A 35 -19.88 40.02 12.40
CA VAL A 35 -19.50 38.67 12.80
C VAL A 35 -17.97 38.42 12.72
N THR A 36 -17.26 39.18 11.92
CA THR A 36 -15.81 39.16 11.74
C THR A 36 -15.00 39.60 12.99
N ARG A 37 -15.61 40.31 13.96
CA ARG A 37 -14.88 40.82 15.12
C ARG A 37 -14.82 39.89 16.34
N VAL A 38 -15.59 38.82 16.35
CA VAL A 38 -15.57 37.87 17.48
C VAL A 38 -14.28 37.02 17.38
N CYS A 39 -13.76 36.78 16.18
CA CYS A 39 -12.53 36.04 16.00
C CYS A 39 -11.26 36.87 16.34
N GLU A 40 -11.30 38.21 16.18
CA GLU A 40 -10.16 39.07 16.52
C GLU A 40 -9.90 39.21 18.04
N VAL A 41 -10.91 38.93 18.86
CA VAL A 41 -10.78 39.00 20.33
C VAL A 41 -9.98 37.83 20.89
N PHE A 42 -9.92 36.71 20.16
CA PHE A 42 -9.22 35.50 20.62
C PHE A 42 -7.75 35.46 20.22
N THR A 43 -7.29 36.31 19.32
CA THR A 43 -5.86 36.35 18.94
C THR A 43 -4.94 36.88 20.03
N ASP A 44 -5.46 37.62 21.01
CA ASP A 44 -4.70 38.15 22.15
C ASP A 44 -4.77 37.28 23.42
N LEU A 45 -5.57 36.19 23.40
CA LEU A 45 -5.55 35.20 24.46
C LEU A 45 -4.34 34.27 24.22
N ASN A 46 -3.33 34.40 25.08
CA ASN A 46 -2.32 33.35 25.27
C ASN A 46 -3.03 32.10 25.82
N LEU A 47 -3.73 31.38 24.94
CA LEU A 47 -4.25 30.05 25.24
C LEU A 47 -3.05 29.17 25.54
N ARG A 48 -2.80 28.94 26.83
CA ARG A 48 -1.89 27.88 27.26
C ARG A 48 -2.55 26.56 26.86
N VAL A 49 -2.16 26.05 25.70
CA VAL A 49 -2.46 24.66 25.35
C VAL A 49 -1.96 23.82 26.52
N PRO A 50 -2.80 22.95 27.10
CA PRO A 50 -2.36 22.07 28.19
C PRO A 50 -1.08 21.36 27.79
N SER A 51 -0.10 21.33 28.69
CA SER A 51 1.18 20.67 28.48
C SER A 51 1.06 19.15 28.29
N THR A 52 -0.15 18.59 28.25
CA THR A 52 -0.44 17.17 28.26
C THR A 52 -1.44 16.76 27.18
N LEU A 53 -1.22 17.19 25.93
CA LEU A 53 -1.95 16.60 24.83
C LEU A 53 -1.48 15.16 24.63
N SER A 54 -2.41 14.21 24.55
CA SER A 54 -2.08 12.80 24.32
C SER A 54 -1.66 12.58 22.87
N THR A 55 -0.60 11.82 22.67
CA THR A 55 -0.24 11.29 21.35
C THR A 55 -1.38 10.44 20.79
N PRO A 56 -1.73 10.57 19.50
CA PRO A 56 -2.62 9.61 18.84
C PRO A 56 -2.15 8.18 19.04
N GLU A 57 -3.04 7.22 18.91
CA GLU A 57 -2.71 5.80 18.94
C GLU A 57 -3.30 5.07 17.72
N VAL A 58 -2.66 4.01 17.28
CA VAL A 58 -3.24 3.04 16.34
C VAL A 58 -3.51 1.78 17.14
N PHE A 59 -4.78 1.40 17.24
CA PHE A 59 -5.24 0.38 18.17
C PHE A 59 -4.58 -0.99 17.94
N GLU A 60 -4.32 -1.32 16.68
CA GLU A 60 -3.73 -2.60 16.25
C GLU A 60 -2.19 -2.60 16.31
N ALA A 61 -1.56 -1.44 16.58
CA ALA A 61 -0.11 -1.36 16.71
C ALA A 61 0.35 -1.89 18.07
N VAL A 62 1.43 -2.68 18.06
CA VAL A 62 2.04 -3.25 19.25
C VAL A 62 3.50 -2.82 19.29
N GLU A 63 3.95 -2.26 20.43
CA GLU A 63 5.34 -1.84 20.66
C GLU A 63 5.91 -0.95 19.53
N GLY A 64 5.08 -0.05 18.99
CA GLY A 64 5.50 0.85 17.93
C GLY A 64 5.53 0.23 16.53
N VAL A 65 5.01 -0.99 16.36
CA VAL A 65 4.93 -1.69 15.07
C VAL A 65 3.49 -1.91 14.67
N LEU A 66 3.13 -1.51 13.46
CA LEU A 66 1.88 -1.87 12.80
C LEU A 66 2.16 -3.02 11.83
N ASP A 67 1.89 -4.23 12.28
CA ASP A 67 2.15 -5.47 11.54
C ASP A 67 0.90 -5.86 10.72
N LEU A 68 0.94 -5.66 9.41
CA LEU A 68 -0.19 -5.95 8.52
C LEU A 68 -0.51 -7.45 8.44
N CYS A 69 0.42 -8.33 8.82
CA CYS A 69 0.14 -9.77 8.91
C CYS A 69 -0.91 -10.10 9.96
N LYS A 70 -0.92 -9.31 11.03
CA LYS A 70 -1.79 -9.52 12.19
C LYS A 70 -3.12 -8.79 12.05
N LEU A 71 -3.25 -7.93 11.04
CA LEU A 71 -4.49 -7.24 10.75
C LEU A 71 -5.47 -8.18 10.07
N THR A 72 -6.63 -8.41 10.68
CA THR A 72 -7.76 -9.14 10.08
C THR A 72 -8.67 -8.26 9.23
N GLY A 73 -8.44 -6.95 9.24
CA GLY A 73 -9.21 -5.92 8.54
C GLY A 73 -8.45 -4.60 8.46
N ASP A 74 -9.17 -3.50 8.49
CA ASP A 74 -8.60 -2.16 8.55
C ASP A 74 -8.00 -1.86 9.92
N ALA A 75 -7.08 -0.90 10.01
CA ALA A 75 -6.56 -0.40 11.27
C ALA A 75 -7.39 0.79 11.77
N THR A 76 -7.19 1.17 13.03
CA THR A 76 -7.97 2.23 13.69
C THR A 76 -7.06 3.26 14.35
N ALA A 77 -7.06 4.48 13.83
CA ALA A 77 -6.43 5.62 14.50
C ALA A 77 -7.39 6.19 15.56
N LYS A 78 -6.86 6.43 16.76
CA LYS A 78 -7.61 6.99 17.88
C LYS A 78 -6.89 8.19 18.45
N VAL A 79 -7.67 9.19 18.88
CA VAL A 79 -7.19 10.32 19.69
C VAL A 79 -8.05 10.39 20.93
N LYS A 80 -7.42 10.34 22.10
CA LYS A 80 -8.12 10.46 23.38
C LYS A 80 -8.74 11.84 23.51
N GLN A 81 -9.82 11.92 24.29
CA GLN A 81 -10.42 13.19 24.64
C GLN A 81 -9.37 14.19 25.16
N TRP A 82 -9.50 15.43 24.77
CA TRP A 82 -8.65 16.52 25.26
C TRP A 82 -9.50 17.57 26.01
N SER A 83 -8.89 18.33 26.89
CA SER A 83 -9.58 19.20 27.86
C SER A 83 -10.47 20.28 27.25
N PHE A 84 -10.21 20.69 26.00
CA PHE A 84 -11.01 21.69 25.27
C PHE A 84 -11.76 21.08 24.08
N MET A 85 -11.98 19.78 24.05
CA MET A 85 -12.70 19.10 22.98
C MET A 85 -14.16 19.51 22.98
N ALA A 86 -14.65 19.98 21.84
CA ALA A 86 -16.03 20.41 21.67
C ALA A 86 -16.55 20.02 20.28
N ALA A 87 -17.83 19.69 20.21
CA ALA A 87 -18.52 19.43 18.97
C ALA A 87 -18.47 20.67 18.05
N GLY A 88 -18.24 20.47 16.77
CA GLY A 88 -18.11 21.54 15.79
C GLY A 88 -16.70 22.06 15.57
N GLN A 89 -15.73 21.75 16.45
CA GLN A 89 -14.31 22.00 16.15
C GLN A 89 -13.91 21.27 14.88
N LYS A 90 -13.08 21.89 14.06
CA LYS A 90 -12.53 21.28 12.86
C LYS A 90 -11.32 20.41 13.19
N GLY A 91 -11.24 19.24 12.60
CA GLY A 91 -10.15 18.31 12.80
C GLY A 91 -9.51 17.86 11.49
N TRP A 92 -8.21 17.55 11.56
CA TRP A 92 -7.42 16.95 10.49
C TRP A 92 -6.63 15.79 11.07
N LEU A 93 -6.80 14.63 10.51
CA LEU A 93 -6.06 13.43 10.88
C LEU A 93 -5.46 12.80 9.64
N GLU A 94 -4.15 12.68 9.65
CA GLU A 94 -3.37 12.18 8.52
C GLU A 94 -2.37 11.12 8.98
N CYS A 95 -2.14 10.12 8.15
CA CYS A 95 -1.05 9.16 8.29
C CYS A 95 -0.04 9.41 7.16
N LYS A 96 1.19 9.81 7.50
CA LYS A 96 2.26 10.11 6.55
C LYS A 96 3.25 8.97 6.51
N GLY A 97 3.48 8.39 5.35
CA GLY A 97 4.39 7.29 5.15
C GLY A 97 5.18 7.41 3.85
N THR A 98 5.84 6.33 3.47
CA THR A 98 6.64 6.25 2.25
C THR A 98 6.12 5.07 1.41
N LEU A 99 5.83 5.30 0.14
CA LEU A 99 5.46 4.25 -0.80
C LEU A 99 6.63 3.30 -1.08
N LYS A 100 6.34 2.12 -1.61
CA LYS A 100 7.34 1.13 -2.04
C LYS A 100 8.40 1.70 -3.01
N ASN A 101 8.05 2.74 -3.78
CA ASN A 101 8.97 3.44 -4.70
C ASN A 101 9.81 4.54 -4.04
N GLY A 102 9.71 4.72 -2.72
CA GLY A 102 10.42 5.76 -1.98
C GLY A 102 9.74 7.14 -1.96
N SER A 103 8.62 7.32 -2.66
CA SER A 103 7.89 8.59 -2.66
C SER A 103 7.11 8.80 -1.35
N PRO A 104 7.00 10.03 -0.84
CA PRO A 104 6.14 10.33 0.30
C PRO A 104 4.67 10.08 -0.05
N TYR A 105 3.92 9.57 0.92
CA TYR A 105 2.51 9.27 0.79
C TYR A 105 1.73 9.70 2.02
N THR A 106 0.54 10.27 1.81
CA THR A 106 -0.35 10.69 2.89
C THR A 106 -1.70 9.99 2.74
N ILE A 107 -2.12 9.32 3.80
CA ILE A 107 -3.46 8.75 3.94
C ILE A 107 -4.26 9.76 4.77
N THR A 108 -5.21 10.44 4.15
CA THR A 108 -6.07 11.42 4.83
C THR A 108 -7.27 10.70 5.41
N LEU A 109 -7.39 10.72 6.74
CA LEU A 109 -8.49 10.11 7.48
C LEU A 109 -9.57 11.12 7.85
N MET A 110 -9.21 12.39 7.96
CA MET A 110 -10.07 13.50 8.28
C MET A 110 -9.48 14.80 7.75
N ALA A 111 -10.24 15.59 7.00
CA ALA A 111 -9.78 16.83 6.39
C ALA A 111 -10.83 17.92 6.58
N ASP A 112 -10.56 18.85 7.51
CA ASP A 112 -11.48 19.95 7.83
C ASP A 112 -12.89 19.46 8.26
N GLU A 113 -12.95 18.30 8.90
CA GLU A 113 -14.21 17.71 9.33
C GLU A 113 -14.55 18.12 10.75
N PRO A 114 -15.85 18.33 11.07
CA PRO A 114 -16.28 18.69 12.42
C PRO A 114 -16.12 17.51 13.38
N ILE A 115 -15.60 17.80 14.58
CA ILE A 115 -15.68 16.90 15.73
C ILE A 115 -17.16 16.71 16.08
N THR A 116 -17.62 15.48 16.18
CA THR A 116 -19.00 15.15 16.47
C THR A 116 -19.25 15.10 17.99
N ALA A 117 -20.51 15.10 18.39
CA ALA A 117 -20.87 14.89 19.81
C ALA A 117 -20.44 13.49 20.31
N ASP A 118 -20.47 12.49 19.44
CA ASP A 118 -20.01 11.13 19.74
C ASP A 118 -18.47 11.08 19.95
N ASP A 119 -17.72 11.83 19.13
CA ASP A 119 -16.27 11.99 19.32
C ASP A 119 -15.96 12.66 20.68
N VAL A 120 -16.75 13.66 21.09
CA VAL A 120 -16.57 14.32 22.40
C VAL A 120 -16.83 13.36 23.55
N GLU A 121 -17.79 12.46 23.41
CA GLU A 121 -18.14 11.47 24.45
C GLU A 121 -17.14 10.31 24.52
N LYS A 122 -16.65 9.82 23.36
CA LYS A 122 -15.87 8.56 23.25
C LYS A 122 -14.41 8.75 22.89
N GLY A 123 -13.98 9.95 22.49
CA GLY A 123 -12.73 10.22 21.80
C GLY A 123 -12.86 10.00 20.30
N LEU A 124 -11.91 10.54 19.55
CA LEU A 124 -11.89 10.44 18.10
C LEU A 124 -11.42 9.04 17.67
N SER A 125 -12.15 8.44 16.73
CA SER A 125 -11.79 7.15 16.12
C SER A 125 -12.02 7.20 14.61
N ARG A 126 -11.02 6.84 13.82
CA ARG A 126 -11.09 6.83 12.34
C ARG A 126 -10.40 5.59 11.80
N VAL A 127 -10.98 5.05 10.72
CA VAL A 127 -10.47 3.86 10.06
C VAL A 127 -9.28 4.23 9.17
N ILE A 128 -8.22 3.43 9.24
CA ILE A 128 -7.09 3.46 8.30
C ILE A 128 -7.26 2.25 7.37
N PRO A 129 -7.62 2.45 6.09
CA PRO A 129 -7.85 1.33 5.18
C PRO A 129 -6.58 0.48 5.02
N ARG A 130 -6.70 -0.84 5.21
CA ARG A 130 -5.60 -1.79 5.00
C ARG A 130 -5.02 -1.69 3.58
N THR A 131 -5.87 -1.42 2.59
CA THR A 131 -5.46 -1.24 1.19
C THR A 131 -4.52 -0.04 1.00
N GLU A 132 -4.68 1.03 1.81
CA GLU A 132 -3.78 2.17 1.79
C GLU A 132 -2.46 1.87 2.50
N LEU A 133 -2.53 1.15 3.64
CA LEU A 133 -1.33 0.71 4.37
C LEU A 133 -0.47 -0.26 3.54
N ALA A 134 -1.08 -1.13 2.74
CA ALA A 134 -0.39 -2.08 1.88
C ALA A 134 0.42 -1.43 0.74
N LYS A 135 0.18 -0.16 0.41
CA LYS A 135 0.95 0.61 -0.57
C LYS A 135 2.30 1.09 -0.01
N LEU A 136 2.44 1.15 1.31
CA LEU A 136 3.64 1.63 1.97
C LEU A 136 4.82 0.66 1.79
N ALA A 137 6.03 1.17 1.95
CA ALA A 137 7.23 0.35 1.94
C ALA A 137 7.30 -0.51 3.23
N ASP A 138 7.76 -1.74 3.09
CA ASP A 138 8.03 -2.60 4.23
C ASP A 138 9.12 -1.99 5.13
N ASN A 139 8.97 -2.15 6.45
CA ASN A 139 9.85 -1.56 7.45
C ASN A 139 10.03 -0.03 7.33
N SER A 140 9.03 0.68 6.77
CA SER A 140 9.02 2.14 6.70
C SER A 140 8.28 2.77 7.89
N GLN A 141 8.55 4.05 8.13
CA GLN A 141 7.85 4.81 9.16
C GLN A 141 6.47 5.25 8.68
N LEU A 142 5.50 5.19 9.60
CA LEU A 142 4.17 5.77 9.49
C LEU A 142 4.02 6.80 10.61
N VAL A 143 3.86 8.06 10.27
CA VAL A 143 3.67 9.15 11.22
C VAL A 143 2.20 9.55 11.23
N VAL A 144 1.53 9.39 12.36
CA VAL A 144 0.13 9.81 12.55
C VAL A 144 0.13 11.21 13.15
N VAL A 145 -0.48 12.14 12.42
CA VAL A 145 -0.54 13.55 12.77
C VAL A 145 -2.00 13.95 12.96
N PHE A 146 -2.32 14.50 14.14
CA PHE A 146 -3.62 15.06 14.42
C PHE A 146 -3.50 16.54 14.78
N LYS A 147 -4.40 17.35 14.23
CA LYS A 147 -4.57 18.76 14.59
C LYS A 147 -6.05 19.10 14.65
N THR A 148 -6.40 20.07 15.50
CA THR A 148 -7.78 20.55 15.65
C THR A 148 -7.82 22.05 15.80
N SER A 149 -8.92 22.70 15.38
CA SER A 149 -9.17 24.08 15.71
C SER A 149 -9.46 24.23 17.20
N VAL A 150 -9.08 25.35 17.77
CA VAL A 150 -9.42 25.67 19.17
C VAL A 150 -10.90 26.03 19.29
N ASP A 151 -11.44 26.64 18.25
CA ASP A 151 -12.78 27.20 18.23
C ASP A 151 -13.68 26.46 17.24
N ALA A 152 -14.93 26.23 17.62
CA ALA A 152 -15.94 25.59 16.79
C ALA A 152 -16.62 26.58 15.82
N CYS A 153 -16.44 27.89 16.05
CA CYS A 153 -17.21 28.93 15.37
C CYS A 153 -16.42 29.76 14.33
N CYS A 154 -15.10 29.61 14.25
CA CYS A 154 -14.27 30.42 13.37
C CYS A 154 -13.66 29.60 12.23
N GLU A 155 -13.88 30.04 11.00
CA GLU A 155 -13.29 29.37 9.80
C GLU A 155 -11.77 29.48 9.78
N GLU A 156 -11.16 30.51 10.39
CA GLU A 156 -9.72 30.77 10.43
C GLU A 156 -9.20 30.91 11.88
N GLY A 157 -9.64 30.04 12.77
CA GLY A 157 -9.19 30.03 14.16
C GLY A 157 -7.81 29.38 14.36
N PRO A 158 -7.16 29.60 15.52
CA PRO A 158 -5.88 28.96 15.84
C PRO A 158 -6.04 27.44 15.86
N VAL A 159 -5.01 26.76 15.34
CA VAL A 159 -4.96 25.28 15.25
C VAL A 159 -3.95 24.77 16.27
N VAL A 160 -4.33 23.75 17.01
CA VAL A 160 -3.47 23.02 17.93
C VAL A 160 -3.02 21.73 17.29
N VAL A 161 -1.71 21.48 17.28
CA VAL A 161 -1.09 20.25 16.78
C VAL A 161 -0.75 19.36 17.96
N PHE A 162 -1.18 18.10 17.90
CA PHE A 162 -0.89 17.08 18.89
C PHE A 162 0.50 16.49 18.69
N PRO A 163 1.10 15.88 19.74
CA PRO A 163 2.33 15.11 19.56
C PRO A 163 2.13 14.02 18.52
N GLU A 164 3.10 13.84 17.62
CA GLU A 164 3.03 12.85 16.56
C GLU A 164 3.27 11.43 17.09
N LEU A 165 2.54 10.46 16.54
CA LEU A 165 2.84 9.05 16.74
C LEU A 165 3.67 8.55 15.56
N THR A 166 4.82 7.96 15.86
CA THR A 166 5.64 7.26 14.84
C THR A 166 5.57 5.77 15.05
N LEU A 167 5.19 5.03 14.00
CA LEU A 167 5.13 3.59 13.97
C LEU A 167 6.02 3.05 12.85
N MET A 168 6.44 1.81 12.95
CA MET A 168 7.03 1.05 11.87
C MET A 168 5.94 0.18 11.21
N VAL A 169 5.75 0.32 9.91
CA VAL A 169 4.85 -0.55 9.13
C VAL A 169 5.59 -1.81 8.73
N LYS A 170 5.01 -2.96 9.01
CA LYS A 170 5.54 -4.25 8.60
C LYS A 170 4.56 -4.95 7.67
N LEU A 171 5.00 -5.21 6.45
CA LEU A 171 4.24 -5.95 5.46
C LEU A 171 4.53 -7.45 5.58
N HIS A 172 3.57 -8.28 5.16
CA HIS A 172 3.77 -9.71 5.09
C HIS A 172 4.35 -10.12 3.75
N LEU A 173 5.54 -10.69 3.78
CA LEU A 173 6.14 -11.30 2.61
C LEU A 173 5.78 -12.79 2.59
N ILE A 174 4.95 -13.19 1.62
CA ILE A 174 4.56 -14.58 1.40
C ILE A 174 5.48 -15.18 0.36
N GLU A 175 6.03 -16.35 0.66
CA GLU A 175 6.80 -17.15 -0.29
C GLU A 175 5.97 -18.33 -0.75
N ILE A 176 5.91 -18.54 -2.05
CA ILE A 176 5.26 -19.67 -2.71
C ILE A 176 6.22 -20.34 -3.70
N GLU A 177 6.02 -21.63 -3.91
CA GLU A 177 6.82 -22.42 -4.86
C GLU A 177 5.91 -23.02 -5.93
N GLU A 178 6.44 -23.21 -7.15
CA GLU A 178 5.87 -24.04 -8.21
C GLU A 178 6.92 -24.99 -8.72
N ARG A 179 6.59 -26.27 -8.69
CA ARG A 179 7.45 -27.37 -9.15
C ARG A 179 6.75 -28.27 -10.16
N PHE A 180 5.57 -27.91 -10.58
CA PHE A 180 4.72 -28.64 -11.54
C PHE A 180 4.35 -30.09 -11.16
N GLU A 181 4.72 -30.59 -9.99
CA GLU A 181 4.51 -31.98 -9.57
C GLU A 181 3.01 -32.35 -9.50
N ALA A 182 2.14 -31.39 -9.24
CA ALA A 182 0.70 -31.59 -9.23
C ALA A 182 0.05 -31.56 -10.62
N GLN A 183 0.81 -31.22 -11.66
CA GLN A 183 0.31 -31.10 -13.03
C GLN A 183 0.35 -32.43 -13.75
N THR A 184 -0.66 -32.67 -14.62
CA THR A 184 -0.68 -33.85 -15.47
C THR A 184 0.26 -33.69 -16.65
N LEU A 185 1.01 -34.74 -16.96
CA LEU A 185 1.88 -34.77 -18.15
C LEU A 185 1.04 -34.55 -19.41
N SER A 186 1.37 -33.54 -20.18
CA SER A 186 0.67 -33.15 -21.41
C SER A 186 1.52 -32.26 -22.27
N THR A 187 1.46 -32.47 -23.58
CA THR A 187 2.10 -31.59 -24.56
C THR A 187 1.05 -31.00 -25.51
N PHE A 188 1.26 -29.81 -25.99
CA PHE A 188 0.35 -29.09 -26.86
C PHE A 188 1.10 -28.17 -27.83
N PRO A 189 0.50 -27.85 -29.00
CA PRO A 189 1.02 -26.85 -29.93
C PRO A 189 0.76 -25.43 -29.42
N ALA A 190 1.17 -24.44 -30.20
CA ALA A 190 0.87 -23.02 -29.93
C ALA A 190 -0.61 -22.79 -29.62
N LYS A 191 -0.89 -21.88 -28.69
CA LYS A 191 -2.15 -21.56 -28.04
C LYS A 191 -2.55 -22.51 -26.89
N GLY A 192 -1.77 -23.55 -26.64
CA GLY A 192 -1.95 -24.38 -25.45
C GLY A 192 -1.65 -23.62 -24.16
N VAL A 193 -2.29 -24.03 -23.09
CA VAL A 193 -2.25 -23.37 -21.77
C VAL A 193 -2.03 -24.38 -20.66
N VAL A 194 -1.19 -24.04 -19.70
CA VAL A 194 -1.08 -24.70 -18.40
C VAL A 194 -1.51 -23.70 -17.34
N ASP A 195 -2.46 -24.10 -16.50
CA ASP A 195 -2.89 -23.27 -15.36
C ASP A 195 -2.53 -23.99 -14.05
N THR A 196 -1.75 -23.30 -13.21
CA THR A 196 -1.35 -23.81 -11.90
C THR A 196 -1.92 -22.90 -10.80
N PRO A 197 -1.84 -23.28 -9.52
CA PRO A 197 -2.24 -22.39 -8.43
C PRO A 197 -1.44 -21.07 -8.39
N THR A 198 -0.25 -21.03 -8.97
CA THR A 198 0.68 -19.89 -8.85
C THR A 198 0.79 -19.06 -10.12
N MET A 199 0.56 -19.65 -11.29
CA MET A 199 0.71 -18.97 -12.59
C MET A 199 -0.11 -19.64 -13.69
N THR A 200 -0.37 -18.90 -14.75
CA THR A 200 -0.88 -19.39 -16.03
C THR A 200 0.21 -19.26 -17.08
N ILE A 201 0.53 -20.34 -17.78
CA ILE A 201 1.53 -20.35 -18.85
C ILE A 201 0.81 -20.55 -20.17
N THR A 202 1.03 -19.67 -21.13
CA THR A 202 0.49 -19.76 -22.49
C THR A 202 1.63 -19.91 -23.49
N PHE A 203 1.57 -20.95 -24.31
CA PHE A 203 2.43 -21.05 -25.51
C PHE A 203 1.82 -20.12 -26.58
N GLU A 204 2.31 -18.89 -26.69
CA GLU A 204 1.69 -17.87 -27.53
C GLU A 204 1.96 -18.09 -29.01
N HIS A 205 3.18 -18.45 -29.39
CA HIS A 205 3.59 -18.54 -30.80
C HIS A 205 4.82 -19.43 -30.98
N GLY A 206 4.91 -20.11 -32.12
CA GLY A 206 6.04 -20.93 -32.54
C GLY A 206 5.62 -22.29 -33.09
N GLU A 207 6.58 -23.02 -33.61
CA GLU A 207 6.45 -24.40 -34.09
C GLU A 207 6.73 -25.38 -32.97
N GLU A 208 6.50 -26.68 -33.20
CA GLU A 208 6.67 -27.78 -32.25
C GLU A 208 5.75 -27.70 -31.04
N THR A 209 6.00 -28.52 -30.02
CA THR A 209 5.18 -28.62 -28.85
C THR A 209 5.86 -28.06 -27.58
N ALA A 210 5.05 -27.77 -26.60
CA ALA A 210 5.45 -27.44 -25.24
C ALA A 210 4.48 -28.10 -24.26
N GLY A 211 4.84 -28.13 -22.96
CA GLY A 211 3.91 -28.65 -21.96
C GLY A 211 4.60 -29.16 -20.71
N ILE A 212 3.84 -29.93 -19.92
CA ILE A 212 4.36 -30.58 -18.73
C ILE A 212 4.93 -31.94 -19.09
N VAL A 213 6.21 -32.10 -18.81
CA VAL A 213 6.97 -33.32 -19.17
C VAL A 213 7.82 -33.79 -17.99
N GLN A 214 8.24 -35.06 -18.09
CA GLN A 214 9.32 -35.63 -17.29
C GLN A 214 10.43 -36.02 -18.26
N PHE A 215 11.59 -35.46 -18.10
CA PHE A 215 12.73 -35.78 -18.96
C PHE A 215 13.58 -36.87 -18.30
N HIS A 216 13.93 -37.90 -19.05
CA HIS A 216 14.60 -39.12 -18.55
C HIS A 216 16.10 -38.95 -18.22
N LYS A 217 16.66 -37.80 -18.46
CA LYS A 217 18.06 -37.51 -18.11
C LYS A 217 18.08 -36.62 -16.86
N ASP A 218 19.12 -36.82 -16.07
CA ASP A 218 19.41 -35.96 -14.93
C ASP A 218 19.66 -34.52 -15.40
N LEU A 219 18.56 -33.71 -15.41
CA LEU A 219 18.66 -32.29 -15.60
C LEU A 219 19.14 -31.72 -14.26
N SER A 220 20.25 -31.00 -14.28
CA SER A 220 20.95 -30.58 -13.06
C SER A 220 20.09 -29.76 -12.09
N LEU A 221 19.05 -29.09 -12.56
CA LEU A 221 18.21 -28.17 -11.77
C LEU A 221 16.71 -28.40 -11.96
N ALA A 222 16.28 -29.42 -12.69
CA ALA A 222 14.88 -29.81 -12.83
C ALA A 222 14.72 -31.28 -12.43
N SER A 223 13.62 -31.61 -11.77
CA SER A 223 13.31 -32.95 -11.31
C SER A 223 11.80 -33.20 -11.38
N GLY A 224 11.39 -34.48 -11.54
CA GLY A 224 9.97 -34.80 -11.64
C GLY A 224 9.29 -34.14 -12.84
N ASN A 225 8.12 -33.54 -12.61
CA ASN A 225 7.39 -32.78 -13.61
C ASN A 225 7.98 -31.38 -13.77
N HIS A 226 8.15 -30.93 -14.99
CA HIS A 226 8.64 -29.56 -15.28
C HIS A 226 8.02 -29.04 -16.57
N TYR A 227 8.09 -27.73 -16.80
CA TYR A 227 7.60 -27.11 -18.03
C TYR A 227 8.66 -27.16 -19.11
N GLY A 228 8.38 -27.94 -20.18
CA GLY A 228 9.24 -28.09 -21.35
C GLY A 228 8.78 -27.22 -22.52
N MET A 229 9.75 -26.67 -23.23
CA MET A 229 9.58 -25.80 -24.40
C MET A 229 10.44 -26.33 -25.54
N ALA A 230 10.04 -26.09 -26.79
CA ALA A 230 10.71 -26.53 -28.02
C ALA A 230 10.89 -28.05 -28.09
N LEU A 231 9.87 -28.79 -27.64
CA LEU A 231 9.88 -30.25 -27.56
C LEU A 231 9.70 -30.86 -28.97
N GLY A 232 10.72 -31.47 -29.53
CA GLY A 232 10.63 -32.18 -30.80
C GLY A 232 11.70 -31.81 -31.83
N MET A 233 12.25 -30.62 -31.79
CA MET A 233 13.25 -30.17 -32.74
C MET A 233 14.37 -29.41 -32.04
N HIS A 234 15.61 -29.66 -32.51
CA HIS A 234 16.77 -28.84 -32.20
C HIS A 234 16.82 -27.68 -33.18
N GLU A 235 17.19 -26.50 -32.70
CA GLU A 235 17.44 -25.31 -33.54
C GLU A 235 16.22 -24.86 -34.35
N LEU A 236 15.17 -24.44 -33.66
CA LEU A 236 13.97 -23.87 -34.29
C LEU A 236 14.33 -22.65 -35.17
N PRO A 237 13.81 -22.58 -36.40
CA PRO A 237 14.07 -21.45 -37.31
C PRO A 237 13.56 -20.12 -36.78
N SER A 238 12.46 -20.17 -35.98
CA SER A 238 11.90 -19.05 -35.26
C SER A 238 11.72 -19.40 -33.78
N PRO A 239 11.88 -18.46 -32.86
CA PRO A 239 11.71 -18.76 -31.44
C PRO A 239 10.26 -19.15 -31.11
N GLN A 240 10.12 -20.10 -30.18
CA GLN A 240 8.87 -20.22 -29.44
C GLN A 240 8.75 -19.07 -28.43
N ILE A 241 7.53 -18.57 -28.26
CA ILE A 241 7.17 -17.50 -27.36
C ILE A 241 6.19 -18.05 -26.32
N HIS A 242 6.58 -17.95 -25.06
CA HIS A 242 5.76 -18.40 -23.92
C HIS A 242 5.54 -17.25 -22.96
N ARG A 243 4.29 -17.04 -22.56
CA ARG A 243 3.93 -16.05 -21.55
C ARG A 243 3.56 -16.75 -20.25
N PHE A 244 4.20 -16.33 -19.18
CA PHE A 244 3.91 -16.71 -17.80
C PHE A 244 3.21 -15.54 -17.13
N VAL A 245 1.98 -15.70 -16.68
CA VAL A 245 1.22 -14.71 -15.91
C VAL A 245 1.11 -15.21 -14.48
N PHE A 246 1.69 -14.49 -13.55
CA PHE A 246 1.69 -14.85 -12.14
C PHE A 246 0.35 -14.49 -11.49
N LYS A 247 -0.14 -15.32 -10.56
CA LYS A 247 -1.41 -15.09 -9.84
C LYS A 247 -1.29 -13.95 -8.81
N HIS A 248 -0.06 -13.53 -8.48
CA HIS A 248 0.25 -12.43 -7.57
C HIS A 248 1.28 -11.48 -8.19
N ALA A 249 1.25 -10.22 -7.78
CA ALA A 249 2.26 -9.22 -8.14
C ALA A 249 3.55 -9.49 -7.34
N LEU A 250 4.57 -10.04 -7.99
CA LEU A 250 5.76 -10.55 -7.31
C LEU A 250 6.78 -9.45 -7.06
N VAL A 251 7.41 -9.49 -5.89
CA VAL A 251 8.57 -8.65 -5.53
C VAL A 251 9.89 -9.43 -5.63
N TYR A 252 9.79 -10.72 -5.84
CA TYR A 252 10.94 -11.62 -6.04
C TYR A 252 10.50 -12.82 -6.87
N LEU A 253 11.34 -13.21 -7.83
CA LEU A 253 11.16 -14.38 -8.67
C LEU A 253 12.49 -15.08 -8.85
N LYS A 254 12.55 -16.38 -8.55
CA LYS A 254 13.69 -17.24 -8.83
C LYS A 254 13.18 -18.52 -9.47
N TYR A 255 13.89 -19.04 -10.46
CA TYR A 255 13.56 -20.28 -11.15
C TYR A 255 14.78 -20.91 -11.82
N ALA A 256 14.70 -22.19 -12.07
CA ALA A 256 15.72 -22.92 -12.81
C ALA A 256 15.39 -22.94 -14.32
N TRP A 257 16.41 -22.71 -15.15
CA TRP A 257 16.37 -22.93 -16.59
C TRP A 257 17.43 -23.94 -16.97
N THR A 258 17.05 -25.09 -17.51
CA THR A 258 17.96 -26.16 -17.90
C THR A 258 17.87 -26.46 -19.38
N SER A 259 18.92 -27.08 -19.92
CA SER A 259 19.04 -27.52 -21.33
C SER A 259 18.89 -26.38 -22.35
N LYS A 260 19.50 -25.22 -22.08
CA LYS A 260 19.52 -24.11 -23.03
C LYS A 260 20.71 -24.21 -23.98
N GLN A 261 20.53 -24.85 -25.11
CA GLN A 261 21.62 -25.01 -26.12
C GLN A 261 21.78 -23.80 -27.03
N LEU A 262 20.74 -23.02 -27.24
CA LEU A 262 20.76 -21.79 -28.03
C LEU A 262 20.45 -20.54 -27.20
N LEU A 263 20.67 -19.39 -27.81
CA LEU A 263 20.32 -18.10 -27.24
C LEU A 263 18.83 -18.05 -26.85
N GLY A 264 18.54 -17.66 -25.65
CA GLY A 264 17.19 -17.41 -25.18
C GLY A 264 17.02 -16.03 -24.55
N ALA A 265 15.81 -15.57 -24.37
CA ALA A 265 15.54 -14.30 -23.72
C ALA A 265 14.35 -14.40 -22.76
N VAL A 266 14.38 -13.59 -21.72
CA VAL A 266 13.25 -13.38 -20.80
C VAL A 266 12.99 -11.90 -20.71
N THR A 267 11.71 -11.54 -20.86
CA THR A 267 11.24 -10.17 -20.76
C THR A 267 10.20 -10.09 -19.63
N TYR A 268 10.41 -9.21 -18.65
CA TYR A 268 9.55 -9.05 -17.48
C TYR A 268 8.66 -7.81 -17.62
N PHE A 269 7.42 -7.92 -17.13
CA PHE A 269 6.39 -6.87 -17.22
C PHE A 269 5.72 -6.64 -15.87
N ASP A 270 5.33 -5.39 -15.61
CA ASP A 270 4.52 -5.01 -14.44
C ASP A 270 3.02 -5.28 -14.65
N GLU A 271 2.19 -4.91 -13.67
CA GLU A 271 0.73 -5.13 -13.68
C GLU A 271 0.03 -4.39 -14.83
N ASP A 272 0.57 -3.25 -15.27
CA ASP A 272 0.08 -2.45 -16.38
C ASP A 272 0.64 -2.91 -17.74
N ASN A 273 1.34 -4.06 -17.76
CA ASN A 273 2.05 -4.59 -18.92
C ASN A 273 3.15 -3.66 -19.47
N ASN A 274 3.72 -2.79 -18.60
CA ASN A 274 4.91 -2.03 -18.97
C ASN A 274 6.15 -2.91 -18.86
N LEU A 275 7.06 -2.73 -19.81
CA LEU A 275 8.35 -3.41 -19.81
C LEU A 275 9.17 -3.01 -18.58
N LEU A 276 9.54 -3.99 -17.76
CA LEU A 276 10.48 -3.80 -16.65
C LEU A 276 11.92 -4.04 -17.09
N GLN A 277 12.17 -5.18 -17.71
CA GLN A 277 13.51 -5.57 -18.18
C GLN A 277 13.43 -6.68 -19.22
N ARG A 278 14.38 -6.69 -20.17
CA ARG A 278 14.64 -7.82 -21.05
C ARG A 278 16.07 -8.30 -20.86
N LEU A 279 16.24 -9.58 -20.59
CA LEU A 279 17.52 -10.23 -20.39
C LEU A 279 17.72 -11.28 -21.48
N VAL A 280 18.92 -11.33 -22.04
CA VAL A 280 19.31 -12.29 -23.06
C VAL A 280 20.36 -13.23 -22.47
N TYR A 281 20.14 -14.51 -22.60
CA TYR A 281 20.99 -15.55 -22.03
C TYR A 281 21.69 -16.33 -23.17
N PRO A 282 23.04 -16.42 -23.15
CA PRO A 282 23.78 -17.23 -24.12
C PRO A 282 23.47 -18.72 -23.95
N ALA A 283 23.85 -19.53 -24.92
CA ALA A 283 23.84 -20.98 -24.82
C ALA A 283 24.71 -21.47 -23.63
N ASP A 284 24.37 -22.58 -23.02
CA ASP A 284 25.07 -23.13 -21.85
C ASP A 284 25.26 -24.65 -21.86
N ASP A 285 25.36 -25.29 -23.01
CA ASP A 285 25.71 -26.70 -23.18
C ASP A 285 25.10 -27.69 -22.15
N PHE A 286 23.78 -27.57 -21.86
CA PHE A 286 23.02 -28.37 -20.89
C PHE A 286 23.30 -28.10 -19.41
N VAL A 287 24.15 -27.17 -19.06
CA VAL A 287 24.31 -26.74 -17.67
C VAL A 287 23.14 -25.87 -17.29
N GLY A 288 22.35 -26.28 -16.31
CA GLY A 288 21.25 -25.46 -15.83
C GLY A 288 21.77 -24.20 -15.14
N ILE A 289 20.97 -23.15 -15.18
CA ILE A 289 21.22 -21.88 -14.48
C ILE A 289 20.04 -21.54 -13.56
N TRP A 290 20.35 -20.98 -12.40
CA TRP A 290 19.38 -20.29 -11.59
C TRP A 290 19.22 -18.86 -12.09
N LEU A 291 18.01 -18.47 -12.38
CA LEU A 291 17.64 -17.09 -12.70
C LEU A 291 16.96 -16.47 -11.50
N GLU A 292 17.40 -15.29 -11.16
CA GLU A 292 16.83 -14.49 -10.06
C GLU A 292 16.49 -13.11 -10.60
N TYR A 293 15.25 -12.67 -10.32
CA TYR A 293 14.78 -11.38 -10.74
C TYR A 293 14.13 -10.64 -9.56
N ILE A 294 14.66 -9.47 -9.27
CA ILE A 294 14.12 -8.53 -8.31
C ILE A 294 13.69 -7.30 -9.10
N PRO A 295 12.37 -6.98 -9.17
CA PRO A 295 11.90 -5.80 -9.88
C PRO A 295 12.47 -4.52 -9.27
N PRO A 296 12.56 -3.42 -10.04
CA PRO A 296 12.97 -2.12 -9.52
C PRO A 296 12.12 -1.69 -8.33
N LEU A 297 12.69 -0.84 -7.46
CA LEU A 297 12.02 -0.36 -6.26
C LEU A 297 10.62 0.21 -6.57
N GLY A 298 9.61 -0.27 -5.86
CA GLY A 298 8.22 0.14 -6.04
C GLY A 298 7.52 -0.48 -7.25
N LYS A 299 8.17 -1.41 -7.92
CA LYS A 299 7.57 -2.20 -9.00
C LYS A 299 7.38 -3.64 -8.56
N THR A 300 6.47 -4.32 -9.23
CA THR A 300 6.21 -5.75 -9.10
C THR A 300 6.26 -6.38 -10.49
N VAL A 301 6.59 -7.65 -10.56
CA VAL A 301 6.47 -8.39 -11.81
C VAL A 301 5.17 -9.20 -11.79
N SER A 302 4.33 -8.99 -12.81
CA SER A 302 3.06 -9.72 -12.97
C SER A 302 3.13 -10.76 -14.08
N SER A 303 4.03 -10.58 -15.05
CA SER A 303 4.22 -11.55 -16.11
C SER A 303 5.64 -11.53 -16.66
N MET A 304 6.02 -12.65 -17.30
CA MET A 304 7.23 -12.72 -18.11
C MET A 304 6.95 -13.40 -19.44
N VAL A 305 7.68 -12.98 -20.46
CA VAL A 305 7.71 -13.61 -21.80
C VAL A 305 9.06 -14.25 -22.01
N VAL A 306 9.03 -15.52 -22.37
CA VAL A 306 10.22 -16.35 -22.62
C VAL A 306 10.31 -16.66 -24.11
N GLU A 307 11.50 -16.44 -24.67
CA GLU A 307 11.83 -16.75 -26.05
C GLU A 307 12.88 -17.86 -26.06
N VAL A 308 12.58 -19.00 -26.69
CA VAL A 308 13.51 -20.15 -26.81
C VAL A 308 13.55 -20.65 -28.23
N ARG A 309 14.72 -21.22 -28.65
CA ARG A 309 14.91 -21.81 -29.98
C ARG A 309 15.30 -23.27 -29.94
N ASP A 310 15.53 -23.82 -28.76
CA ASP A 310 15.89 -25.19 -28.53
C ASP A 310 15.29 -25.70 -27.23
N TRP A 311 15.38 -26.98 -26.99
CA TRP A 311 14.90 -27.63 -25.77
C TRP A 311 15.28 -26.81 -24.56
N SER A 312 14.25 -26.45 -23.80
CA SER A 312 14.38 -25.64 -22.61
C SER A 312 13.40 -26.13 -21.58
N PHE A 313 13.85 -26.25 -20.35
CA PHE A 313 13.01 -26.71 -19.23
C PHE A 313 13.08 -25.72 -18.08
N PHE A 314 11.90 -25.32 -17.60
CA PHE A 314 11.75 -24.48 -16.44
C PHE A 314 11.16 -25.25 -15.29
N ASP A 315 11.72 -25.04 -14.08
CA ASP A 315 11.30 -25.70 -12.86
C ASP A 315 11.71 -24.90 -11.62
N ASN A 316 11.26 -25.36 -10.44
CA ASN A 316 11.68 -24.87 -9.14
C ASN A 316 11.52 -23.35 -8.98
N PHE A 317 10.32 -22.84 -9.31
CA PHE A 317 10.00 -21.44 -9.10
C PHE A 317 9.85 -21.17 -7.60
N THR A 318 10.53 -20.14 -7.13
CA THR A 318 10.33 -19.51 -5.82
C THR A 318 9.88 -18.07 -6.07
N MET A 319 8.74 -17.71 -5.53
CA MET A 319 8.09 -16.44 -5.77
C MET A 319 7.72 -15.79 -4.46
N ARG A 320 7.92 -14.45 -4.34
CA ARG A 320 7.51 -13.70 -3.15
C ARG A 320 6.63 -12.53 -3.52
N TYR A 321 5.61 -12.31 -2.73
CA TYR A 321 4.68 -11.18 -2.86
C TYR A 321 4.23 -10.70 -1.49
N TYR A 322 3.72 -9.47 -1.42
CA TYR A 322 3.13 -8.94 -0.19
C TYR A 322 1.64 -9.32 -0.12
N GLY A 323 1.25 -10.00 0.98
CA GLY A 323 -0.11 -10.45 1.26
C GLY A 323 -0.90 -9.51 2.17
#